data_b03fdd776e1073b011e446b164c812fa
#
_entry.id   b03fdd776e1073b011e446b164c812fa
#
_cell.length_a   1.000
_cell.length_b   1.000
_cell.length_c   1.000
_cell.angle_alpha   90.00
_cell.angle_beta   90.00
_cell.angle_gamma   90.00
#
_symmetry.space_group_name_H-M   'P 1'
#
loop_
_entity.id
_entity.type
_entity.pdbx_description
1 polymer ?
#
loop_
_entity_poly.entity_id
_entity_poly.type
_entity_poly.pdbx_seq_one_letter_code
_entity_poly.pdbx_strand_id
1 'polypeptide(L)'
;MTDCLPSNTPLEETGFGYTLSLINGKYKMIIMYWLYGKTVMRFNELQRCIGNISFRTLSNTLKELERDELIIRKEYPQIPPKVEYRLSERGQSLIPLLDMMCQWAERNMNS
;
A
#
# COMPACT_ATOMS: atom_id res chain seq x y z
N MET A 1 -20.46 -18.25 -5.16
CA MET A 1 -19.19 -18.62 -4.51
C MET A 1 -18.04 -18.39 -5.45
N THR A 2 -17.01 -17.77 -4.99
CA THR A 2 -15.87 -17.46 -5.81
C THR A 2 -14.79 -18.54 -5.73
N ASP A 3 -13.96 -18.63 -6.75
CA ASP A 3 -12.85 -19.58 -6.77
C ASP A 3 -11.61 -19.02 -6.07
N CYS A 4 -11.70 -17.83 -5.46
CA CYS A 4 -10.51 -17.23 -4.90
C CYS A 4 -10.14 -17.80 -3.52
N LEU A 5 -10.98 -18.66 -2.96
CA LEU A 5 -10.67 -19.35 -1.70
C LEU A 5 -11.18 -20.80 -1.76
N PRO A 6 -10.58 -21.62 -2.64
CA PRO A 6 -11.03 -23.01 -2.77
C PRO A 6 -10.71 -23.86 -1.54
N SER A 7 -11.56 -24.85 -1.27
CA SER A 7 -11.38 -25.77 -0.15
C SER A 7 -10.08 -26.58 -0.29
N ASN A 8 -9.49 -26.91 0.86
CA ASN A 8 -8.30 -27.78 0.91
C ASN A 8 -7.09 -27.23 0.19
N THR A 9 -7.04 -25.93 -0.01
CA THR A 9 -5.88 -25.27 -0.64
C THR A 9 -5.21 -24.42 0.43
N PRO A 10 -3.87 -24.46 0.55
CA PRO A 10 -3.17 -23.58 1.47
C PRO A 10 -3.53 -22.12 1.18
N LEU A 11 -3.71 -21.33 2.23
CA LEU A 11 -4.14 -19.94 2.09
C LEU A 11 -3.26 -19.15 1.11
N GLU A 12 -1.95 -19.34 1.20
CA GLU A 12 -1.01 -18.61 0.38
C GLU A 12 -1.09 -18.95 -1.11
N GLU A 13 -1.77 -20.04 -1.45
CA GLU A 13 -1.95 -20.45 -2.85
C GLU A 13 -3.31 -20.02 -3.40
N THR A 14 -4.14 -19.40 -2.58
CA THR A 14 -5.46 -18.92 -3.01
C THR A 14 -5.37 -17.49 -3.51
N GLY A 15 -6.36 -17.07 -4.31
CA GLY A 15 -6.45 -15.68 -4.73
C GLY A 15 -6.58 -14.73 -3.54
N PHE A 16 -7.35 -15.13 -2.54
CA PHE A 16 -7.51 -14.34 -1.33
C PHE A 16 -6.18 -14.18 -0.59
N GLY A 17 -5.45 -15.28 -0.40
CA GLY A 17 -4.16 -15.25 0.28
C GLY A 17 -3.11 -14.47 -0.50
N TYR A 18 -3.15 -14.57 -1.84
CA TYR A 18 -2.25 -13.79 -2.67
C TYR A 18 -2.43 -12.29 -2.43
N THR A 19 -3.69 -11.83 -2.48
CA THR A 19 -3.98 -10.42 -2.26
C THR A 19 -3.57 -9.99 -0.84
N LEU A 20 -3.89 -10.81 0.16
CA LEU A 20 -3.49 -10.51 1.53
C LEU A 20 -1.98 -10.34 1.65
N SER A 21 -1.21 -11.18 0.96
CA SER A 21 0.25 -11.10 1.06
C SER A 21 0.78 -9.76 0.56
N LEU A 22 0.06 -9.12 -0.37
CA LEU A 22 0.47 -7.83 -0.92
C LEU A 22 0.10 -6.65 -0.03
N ILE A 23 -0.98 -6.77 0.74
CA ILE A 23 -1.50 -5.64 1.53
C ILE A 23 -1.45 -5.91 3.04
N ASN A 24 -1.00 -7.08 3.44
CA ASN A 24 -0.94 -7.45 4.84
C ASN A 24 0.15 -6.66 5.55
N GLY A 25 -0.22 -6.09 6.71
CA GLY A 25 0.67 -5.25 7.48
C GLY A 25 -0.01 -3.94 7.79
N LYS A 26 0.37 -3.35 8.91
CA LYS A 26 -0.32 -2.17 9.43
C LYS A 26 -0.28 -0.98 8.48
N TYR A 27 0.81 -0.81 7.75
CA TYR A 27 1.04 0.44 7.03
C TYR A 27 0.99 0.34 5.51
N LYS A 28 0.93 -0.86 4.93
CA LYS A 28 1.00 -0.99 3.46
C LYS A 28 -0.16 -0.28 2.77
N MET A 29 -1.38 -0.56 3.19
CA MET A 29 -2.56 0.08 2.58
C MET A 29 -2.60 1.58 2.86
N ILE A 30 -2.18 1.98 4.06
CA ILE A 30 -2.14 3.41 4.42
C ILE A 30 -1.20 4.17 3.48
N ILE A 31 -0.02 3.63 3.24
CA ILE A 31 0.96 4.25 2.35
C ILE A 31 0.39 4.35 0.94
N MET A 32 -0.18 3.26 0.44
CA MET A 32 -0.74 3.24 -0.91
C MET A 32 -1.85 4.28 -1.06
N TYR A 33 -2.70 4.41 -0.05
CA TYR A 33 -3.81 5.35 -0.12
C TYR A 33 -3.32 6.80 -0.10
N TRP A 34 -2.29 7.10 0.70
CA TRP A 34 -1.67 8.42 0.69
C TRP A 34 -1.05 8.74 -0.67
N LEU A 35 -0.35 7.77 -1.26
CA LEU A 35 0.26 7.96 -2.58
C LEU A 35 -0.80 8.16 -3.67
N TYR A 36 -1.94 7.50 -3.53
CA TYR A 36 -3.05 7.72 -4.45
C TYR A 36 -3.56 9.16 -4.36
N GLY A 37 -3.77 9.65 -3.13
CA GLY A 37 -4.31 10.99 -2.92
C GLY A 37 -3.36 12.11 -3.31
N LYS A 38 -2.07 11.94 -3.04
CA LYS A 38 -1.06 12.98 -3.28
C LYS A 38 -0.32 12.83 -4.61
N THR A 39 -0.48 11.71 -5.27
CA THR A 39 0.15 11.32 -6.53
C THR A 39 1.65 11.02 -6.39
N VAL A 40 2.45 11.94 -5.89
CA VAL A 40 3.89 11.77 -5.68
C VAL A 40 4.24 12.27 -4.29
N MET A 41 5.00 11.50 -3.54
CA MET A 41 5.40 11.90 -2.19
C MET A 41 6.86 11.51 -1.94
N ARG A 42 7.49 12.30 -1.06
CA ARG A 42 8.83 12.00 -0.58
C ARG A 42 8.73 11.32 0.77
N PHE A 43 9.82 10.69 1.19
CA PHE A 43 9.85 9.92 2.44
C PHE A 43 9.35 10.74 3.64
N ASN A 44 9.88 11.95 3.80
CA ASN A 44 9.52 12.79 4.95
C ASN A 44 8.07 13.23 4.92
N GLU A 45 7.51 13.45 3.73
CA GLU A 45 6.10 13.77 3.60
C GLU A 45 5.22 12.61 4.04
N LEU A 46 5.56 11.40 3.59
CA LEU A 46 4.84 10.21 4.00
C LEU A 46 4.88 10.02 5.52
N GLN A 47 6.05 10.21 6.10
CA GLN A 47 6.21 10.05 7.54
C GLN A 47 5.33 11.04 8.31
N ARG A 48 5.29 12.29 7.86
CA ARG A 48 4.45 13.29 8.49
C ARG A 48 2.97 12.99 8.35
N CYS A 49 2.56 12.56 7.16
CA CYS A 49 1.14 12.28 6.89
C CYS A 49 0.63 11.08 7.66
N ILE A 50 1.44 10.05 7.77
CA ILE A 50 1.06 8.87 8.54
C ILE A 50 1.13 9.17 10.04
N GLY A 51 2.12 9.94 10.44
CA GLY A 51 2.27 10.39 11.81
C GLY A 51 3.08 9.44 12.66
N ASN A 52 2.43 8.44 13.22
CA ASN A 52 3.06 7.60 14.22
C ASN A 52 3.75 6.37 13.60
N ILE A 53 4.78 6.64 12.79
CA ILE A 53 5.55 5.57 12.16
C ILE A 53 7.05 5.89 12.28
N SER A 54 7.85 4.89 12.64
CA SER A 54 9.29 5.07 12.76
C SER A 54 9.93 5.10 11.38
N PHE A 55 11.11 5.68 11.30
CA PHE A 55 11.92 5.69 10.09
C PHE A 55 12.14 4.27 9.57
N ARG A 56 12.51 3.36 10.48
CA ARG A 56 12.80 1.99 10.10
C ARG A 56 11.58 1.27 9.54
N THR A 57 10.44 1.41 10.20
CA THR A 57 9.20 0.75 9.74
C THR A 57 8.78 1.28 8.38
N LEU A 58 8.81 2.60 8.20
CA LEU A 58 8.44 3.19 6.91
C LEU A 58 9.40 2.75 5.81
N SER A 59 10.69 2.78 6.09
CA SER A 59 11.71 2.37 5.13
C SER A 59 11.51 0.91 4.70
N ASN A 60 11.29 0.02 5.68
CA ASN A 60 11.09 -1.41 5.38
C ASN A 60 9.79 -1.63 4.61
N THR A 61 8.72 -0.95 4.99
CA THR A 61 7.42 -1.11 4.32
C THR A 61 7.50 -0.63 2.87
N LEU A 62 8.17 0.50 2.63
CA LEU A 62 8.35 1.00 1.27
C LEU A 62 9.15 0.01 0.40
N LYS A 63 10.17 -0.62 0.98
CA LYS A 63 10.95 -1.63 0.26
C LYS A 63 10.09 -2.84 -0.10
N GLU A 64 9.22 -3.26 0.80
CA GLU A 64 8.33 -4.39 0.52
C GLU A 64 7.34 -4.04 -0.60
N LEU A 65 6.76 -2.85 -0.56
CA LEU A 65 5.82 -2.41 -1.60
C LEU A 65 6.53 -2.28 -2.95
N GLU A 66 7.75 -1.81 -2.96
CA GLU A 66 8.53 -1.70 -4.19
C GLU A 66 8.89 -3.08 -4.73
N ARG A 67 9.29 -3.99 -3.85
CA ARG A 67 9.59 -5.38 -4.23
C ARG A 67 8.40 -6.04 -4.89
N ASP A 68 7.20 -5.79 -4.38
CA ASP A 68 5.96 -6.35 -4.90
C ASP A 68 5.41 -5.55 -6.08
N GLU A 69 6.17 -4.55 -6.55
CA GLU A 69 5.83 -3.73 -7.70
C GLU A 69 4.53 -2.94 -7.56
N LEU A 70 4.18 -2.60 -6.33
CA LEU A 70 2.99 -1.79 -6.05
C LEU A 70 3.30 -0.30 -6.06
N ILE A 71 4.55 0.06 -5.79
CA ILE A 71 5.00 1.45 -5.85
C ILE A 71 6.29 1.54 -6.66
N ILE A 72 6.55 2.74 -7.16
CA ILE A 72 7.76 3.05 -7.90
C ILE A 72 8.56 4.05 -7.08
N ARG A 73 9.85 3.76 -6.91
CA ARG A 73 10.79 4.65 -6.27
C ARG A 73 11.66 5.26 -7.36
N LYS A 74 11.70 6.58 -7.44
CA LYS A 74 12.54 7.26 -8.43
C LYS A 74 13.53 8.15 -7.72
N GLU A 75 14.79 7.92 -8.01
CA GLU A 75 15.89 8.72 -7.47
C GLU A 75 16.39 9.69 -8.53
N TYR A 76 16.58 10.94 -8.12
CA TYR A 76 17.09 11.99 -9.01
C TYR A 76 18.53 12.28 -8.63
N PRO A 77 19.45 12.25 -9.60
CA PRO A 77 20.89 12.49 -9.35
C PRO A 77 21.17 13.99 -9.18
N GLN A 78 20.93 14.49 -7.99
CA GLN A 78 21.17 15.89 -7.66
C GLN A 78 21.73 15.98 -6.24
N ILE A 79 22.14 17.17 -5.81
CA ILE A 79 22.69 17.41 -4.48
C ILE A 79 21.85 18.45 -3.77
N PRO A 80 21.19 18.09 -2.63
CA PRO A 80 21.08 16.73 -2.07
C PRO A 80 20.25 15.83 -2.97
N PRO A 81 20.40 14.52 -2.87
CA PRO A 81 19.63 13.59 -3.70
C PRO A 81 18.14 13.69 -3.39
N LYS A 82 17.34 13.49 -4.42
CA LYS A 82 15.89 13.55 -4.33
C LYS A 82 15.32 12.19 -4.66
N VAL A 83 14.44 11.69 -3.81
CA VAL A 83 13.75 10.41 -4.02
C VAL A 83 12.26 10.63 -3.93
N GLU A 84 11.54 10.16 -4.93
CA GLU A 84 10.09 10.26 -4.99
C GLU A 84 9.45 8.88 -5.06
N TYR A 85 8.29 8.75 -4.44
CA TYR A 85 7.50 7.52 -4.44
C TYR A 85 6.14 7.79 -5.07
N ARG A 86 5.66 6.84 -5.85
CA ARG A 86 4.32 6.91 -6.43
C ARG A 86 3.79 5.50 -6.64
N LEU A 87 2.46 5.39 -6.82
CA LEU A 87 1.87 4.10 -7.14
C LEU A 87 2.26 3.69 -8.56
N SER A 88 2.52 2.39 -8.72
CA SER A 88 2.60 1.79 -10.05
C SER A 88 1.19 1.59 -10.60
N GLU A 89 1.06 1.18 -11.87
CA GLU A 89 -0.24 0.78 -12.41
C GLU A 89 -0.84 -0.36 -11.59
N ARG A 90 0.01 -1.31 -11.22
CA ARG A 90 -0.41 -2.43 -10.39
C ARG A 90 -0.95 -1.97 -9.05
N GLY A 91 -0.26 -1.01 -8.40
CA GLY A 91 -0.72 -0.44 -7.15
C GLY A 91 -2.04 0.29 -7.30
N GLN A 92 -2.20 1.04 -8.38
CA GLN A 92 -3.45 1.75 -8.65
C GLN A 92 -4.63 0.79 -8.82
N SER A 93 -4.37 -0.41 -9.32
CA SER A 93 -5.44 -1.39 -9.51
C SER A 93 -6.03 -1.89 -8.19
N LEU A 94 -5.33 -1.69 -7.07
CA LEU A 94 -5.83 -2.06 -5.75
C LEU A 94 -6.63 -0.94 -5.07
N ILE A 95 -6.59 0.27 -5.60
CA ILE A 95 -7.26 1.40 -4.97
C ILE A 95 -8.78 1.20 -4.82
N PRO A 96 -9.49 0.63 -5.80
CA PRO A 96 -10.93 0.37 -5.61
C PRO A 96 -11.22 -0.48 -4.36
N LEU A 97 -10.33 -1.42 -4.02
CA LEU A 97 -10.48 -2.22 -2.82
C LEU A 97 -10.36 -1.35 -1.56
N LEU A 98 -9.38 -0.46 -1.55
CA LEU A 98 -9.17 0.44 -0.41
C LEU A 98 -10.32 1.44 -0.26
N ASP A 99 -10.85 1.92 -1.38
CA ASP A 99 -12.02 2.81 -1.36
C ASP A 99 -13.23 2.12 -0.76
N MET A 100 -13.42 0.85 -1.08
CA MET A 100 -14.53 0.08 -0.51
C MET A 100 -14.41 -0.06 0.99
N MET A 101 -13.19 -0.18 1.50
CA MET A 101 -12.97 -0.22 2.95
C MET A 101 -13.43 1.08 3.61
N CYS A 102 -13.13 2.21 3.00
CA CYS A 102 -13.57 3.51 3.51
C CYS A 102 -15.09 3.63 3.47
N GLN A 103 -15.70 3.22 2.38
CA GLN A 103 -17.16 3.27 2.23
C GLN A 103 -17.87 2.39 3.25
N TRP A 104 -17.33 1.20 3.47
CA TRP A 104 -17.89 0.30 4.47
C TRP A 104 -17.84 0.94 5.85
N ALA A 105 -16.70 1.55 6.20
CA ALA A 105 -16.52 2.20 7.48
C ALA A 105 -17.51 3.34 7.66
N GLU A 106 -17.74 4.15 6.64
CA GLU A 106 -18.68 5.26 6.71
C GLU A 106 -20.09 4.81 7.06
N ARG A 107 -20.47 3.65 6.56
CA ARG A 107 -21.81 3.10 6.85
C ARG A 107 -21.91 2.43 8.20
N ASN A 108 -20.79 2.08 8.82
CA ASN A 108 -20.80 1.22 10.02
C ASN A 108 -20.22 1.87 11.28
N MET A 109 -19.44 2.93 11.14
CA MET A 109 -18.80 3.57 12.30
C MET A 109 -19.70 4.58 13.01
N ASN A 110 -20.67 5.13 12.31
CA ASN A 110 -21.49 6.22 12.82
C ASN A 110 -22.86 5.78 13.27
N SER A 111 -23.00 4.52 13.59
CA SER A 111 -24.26 3.99 14.08
C SER A 111 -24.43 4.19 15.57
#